data_e19fa57e6fc34f86ab419cad3f81c7cf
#
_entry.id   e19fa57e6fc34f86ab419cad3f81c7cf
#
_cell.length_a   1.000
_cell.length_b   1.000
_cell.length_c   1.000
_cell.angle_alpha   90.00
_cell.angle_beta   90.00
_cell.angle_gamma   90.00
#
_symmetry.space_group_name_H-M   'P 1'
#
loop_
_entity.id
_entity.type
_entity.pdbx_description
1 polymer ?
#
loop_
_entity_poly.entity_id
_entity_poly.type
_entity_poly.pdbx_seq_one_letter_code
_entity_poly.pdbx_strand_id
1 'polypeptide(L)'
;MTPTDDTRKQILMAAVERILHYGYSKTTMAEIARDCNMSAGNIYRFFASKLDIAEAMAQKFNEESWLTFAQIVARKDTAANRLRELFHYDLARTYSAIEDEAKILEVAEVLAKERPVYMNDKLAKERVFLVQILDEGVSAGDFRPLEDPNTIAEMWQSALMKFRFPQLFSKLTLPKLQRELDGVMDLLLAGISPQSAVPAPWEGMTPSTGEVCPVTGKLLPVSALKAD
;
A
#
# COMPACT_ATOMS: atom_id res chain seq x y z
N MET A 1 -29.29 -2.55 -1.50
CA MET A 1 -28.47 -3.66 -0.96
C MET A 1 -29.26 -4.94 -1.11
N THR A 2 -28.66 -6.00 -1.63
CA THR A 2 -29.32 -7.31 -1.77
C THR A 2 -29.13 -8.10 -0.47
N PRO A 3 -30.02 -9.06 -0.09
CA PRO A 3 -29.82 -9.93 1.07
C PRO A 3 -28.46 -10.66 1.05
N THR A 4 -27.90 -10.88 -0.13
CA THR A 4 -26.57 -11.50 -0.33
C THR A 4 -25.44 -10.56 0.10
N ASP A 5 -25.56 -9.24 -0.14
CA ASP A 5 -24.55 -8.25 0.25
C ASP A 5 -24.50 -8.07 1.77
N ASP A 6 -25.67 -8.11 2.42
CA ASP A 6 -25.76 -7.99 3.87
C ASP A 6 -25.15 -9.21 4.57
N THR A 7 -25.40 -10.41 4.04
CA THR A 7 -24.81 -11.64 4.56
C THR A 7 -23.29 -11.65 4.37
N ARG A 8 -22.80 -11.21 3.21
CA ARG A 8 -21.35 -11.12 2.96
C ARG A 8 -20.64 -10.15 3.92
N LYS A 9 -21.29 -9.00 4.22
CA LYS A 9 -20.79 -8.05 5.21
C LYS A 9 -20.79 -8.64 6.63
N GLN A 10 -21.84 -9.35 7.02
CA GLN A 10 -21.93 -10.01 8.32
C GLN A 10 -20.77 -11.02 8.49
N ILE A 11 -20.52 -11.86 7.49
CA ILE A 11 -19.40 -12.82 7.50
C ILE A 11 -18.06 -12.07 7.64
N LEU A 12 -17.87 -10.99 6.89
CA LEU A 12 -16.64 -10.22 6.94
C LEU A 12 -16.43 -9.60 8.32
N MET A 13 -17.46 -9.04 8.95
CA MET A 13 -17.38 -8.46 10.29
C MET A 13 -17.01 -9.52 11.34
N ALA A 14 -17.69 -10.66 11.35
CA ALA A 14 -17.41 -11.76 12.27
C ALA A 14 -15.97 -12.29 12.07
N ALA A 15 -15.51 -12.38 10.83
CA ALA A 15 -14.16 -12.80 10.51
C ALA A 15 -13.11 -11.80 10.99
N VAL A 16 -13.37 -10.49 10.83
CA VAL A 16 -12.50 -9.41 11.35
C VAL A 16 -12.36 -9.55 12.86
N GLU A 17 -13.47 -9.60 13.62
CA GLU A 17 -13.46 -9.74 15.07
C GLU A 17 -12.68 -10.97 15.52
N ARG A 18 -12.92 -12.12 14.87
CA ARG A 18 -12.24 -13.36 15.20
C ARG A 18 -10.74 -13.32 14.89
N ILE A 19 -10.36 -12.81 13.72
CA ILE A 19 -8.95 -12.71 13.31
C ILE A 19 -8.20 -11.72 14.22
N LEU A 20 -8.79 -10.59 14.56
CA LEU A 20 -8.20 -9.64 15.50
C LEU A 20 -8.07 -10.22 16.91
N HIS A 21 -8.99 -11.09 17.33
CA HIS A 21 -8.93 -11.70 18.66
C HIS A 21 -7.95 -12.88 18.74
N TYR A 22 -8.02 -13.83 17.78
CA TYR A 22 -7.27 -15.09 17.82
C TYR A 22 -6.04 -15.14 16.91
N GLY A 23 -5.97 -14.28 15.91
CA GLY A 23 -4.98 -14.29 14.82
C GLY A 23 -5.52 -15.00 13.57
N TYR A 24 -4.93 -14.66 12.42
CA TYR A 24 -5.28 -15.27 11.14
C TYR A 24 -4.99 -16.78 11.14
N SER A 25 -3.83 -17.17 11.63
CA SER A 25 -3.37 -18.58 11.62
C SER A 25 -4.29 -19.49 12.43
N LYS A 26 -4.84 -19.00 13.53
CA LYS A 26 -5.71 -19.75 14.45
C LYS A 26 -7.20 -19.67 14.11
N THR A 27 -7.58 -19.00 13.03
CA THR A 27 -8.97 -18.86 12.59
C THR A 27 -9.27 -19.83 11.45
N THR A 28 -10.43 -20.48 11.48
CA THR A 28 -10.92 -21.41 10.44
C THR A 28 -12.24 -20.94 9.85
N MET A 29 -12.55 -21.35 8.61
CA MET A 29 -13.83 -21.08 7.95
C MET A 29 -15.02 -21.60 8.76
N ALA A 30 -14.90 -22.78 9.39
CA ALA A 30 -15.96 -23.37 10.21
C ALA A 30 -16.26 -22.55 11.47
N GLU A 31 -15.25 -21.95 12.09
CA GLU A 31 -15.43 -21.08 13.25
C GLU A 31 -16.09 -19.76 12.87
N ILE A 32 -15.69 -19.14 11.74
CA ILE A 32 -16.35 -17.92 11.23
C ILE A 32 -17.83 -18.23 10.92
N ALA A 33 -18.11 -19.37 10.28
CA ALA A 33 -19.49 -19.77 9.99
C ALA A 33 -20.33 -19.90 11.28
N ARG A 34 -19.75 -20.53 12.32
CA ARG A 34 -20.40 -20.66 13.63
C ARG A 34 -20.71 -19.31 14.28
N ASP A 35 -19.78 -18.36 14.20
CA ASP A 35 -19.96 -17.00 14.75
C ASP A 35 -21.08 -16.24 14.00
N CYS A 36 -21.32 -16.59 12.73
CA CYS A 36 -22.43 -16.05 11.93
C CYS A 36 -23.74 -16.87 12.06
N ASN A 37 -23.80 -17.89 12.93
CA ASN A 37 -24.92 -18.84 13.00
C ASN A 37 -25.22 -19.55 11.66
N MET A 38 -24.18 -19.88 10.90
CA MET A 38 -24.26 -20.52 9.59
C MET A 38 -23.66 -21.92 9.61
N SER A 39 -24.08 -22.77 8.66
CA SER A 39 -23.37 -24.02 8.39
C SER A 39 -22.04 -23.75 7.69
N ALA A 40 -21.04 -24.60 7.91
CA ALA A 40 -19.74 -24.52 7.25
C ALA A 40 -19.87 -24.54 5.70
N GLY A 41 -20.86 -25.29 5.15
CA GLY A 41 -21.14 -25.30 3.71
C GLY A 41 -21.71 -23.99 3.17
N ASN A 42 -22.44 -23.24 4.00
CA ASN A 42 -23.05 -21.99 3.55
C ASN A 42 -22.03 -20.86 3.40
N ILE A 43 -21.00 -20.77 4.28
CA ILE A 43 -19.99 -19.71 4.20
C ILE A 43 -19.20 -19.76 2.88
N TYR A 44 -18.94 -20.97 2.34
CA TYR A 44 -18.23 -21.15 1.08
C TYR A 44 -18.97 -20.60 -0.16
N ARG A 45 -20.26 -20.27 -0.04
CA ARG A 45 -21.02 -19.59 -1.09
C ARG A 45 -20.67 -18.09 -1.20
N PHE A 46 -20.08 -17.51 -0.16
CA PHE A 46 -19.74 -16.10 -0.07
C PHE A 46 -18.22 -15.85 -0.19
N PHE A 47 -17.43 -16.77 0.36
CA PHE A 47 -15.97 -16.72 0.33
C PHE A 47 -15.42 -18.13 0.11
N ALA A 48 -14.67 -18.31 -0.97
CA ALA A 48 -14.13 -19.62 -1.34
C ALA A 48 -13.03 -20.09 -0.36
N SER A 49 -12.37 -19.16 0.34
CA SER A 49 -11.31 -19.46 1.30
C SER A 49 -11.19 -18.39 2.38
N LYS A 50 -10.46 -18.72 3.46
CA LYS A 50 -10.07 -17.75 4.48
C LYS A 50 -9.18 -16.64 3.90
N LEU A 51 -8.40 -16.95 2.88
CA LEU A 51 -7.57 -15.98 2.18
C LEU A 51 -8.40 -14.93 1.44
N ASP A 52 -9.55 -15.32 0.84
CA ASP A 52 -10.46 -14.36 0.19
C ASP A 52 -11.14 -13.45 1.22
N ILE A 53 -11.39 -13.94 2.43
CA ILE A 53 -11.86 -13.10 3.54
C ILE A 53 -10.75 -12.10 3.95
N ALA A 54 -9.50 -12.55 4.08
CA ALA A 54 -8.37 -11.69 4.42
C ALA A 54 -8.16 -10.58 3.36
N GLU A 55 -8.28 -10.93 2.08
CA GLU A 55 -8.22 -9.97 0.97
C GLU A 55 -9.37 -8.96 1.06
N ALA A 56 -10.59 -9.40 1.33
CA ALA A 56 -11.75 -8.51 1.49
C ALA A 56 -11.62 -7.59 2.72
N MET A 57 -10.99 -8.06 3.83
CA MET A 57 -10.66 -7.21 4.99
C MET A 57 -9.69 -6.11 4.59
N ALA A 58 -8.59 -6.48 3.92
CA ALA A 58 -7.58 -5.52 3.46
C ALA A 58 -8.16 -4.54 2.42
N GLN A 59 -9.01 -5.01 1.52
CA GLN A 59 -9.70 -4.17 0.56
C GLN A 59 -10.57 -3.12 1.26
N LYS A 60 -11.37 -3.50 2.23
CA LYS A 60 -12.20 -2.55 3.00
C LYS A 60 -11.35 -1.51 3.73
N PHE A 61 -10.26 -1.93 4.36
CA PHE A 61 -9.30 -1.01 4.99
C PHE A 61 -8.71 0.00 3.98
N ASN A 62 -8.35 -0.47 2.79
CA ASN A 62 -7.80 0.40 1.75
C ASN A 62 -8.85 1.35 1.17
N GLU A 63 -10.09 0.91 0.95
CA GLU A 63 -11.19 1.75 0.45
C GLU A 63 -11.45 2.96 1.36
N GLU A 64 -11.39 2.77 2.68
CA GLU A 64 -11.49 3.88 3.64
C GLU A 64 -10.34 4.87 3.51
N SER A 65 -9.11 4.38 3.28
CA SER A 65 -7.95 5.24 3.02
C SER A 65 -8.11 6.02 1.71
N TRP A 66 -8.59 5.38 0.65
CA TRP A 66 -8.80 6.03 -0.64
C TRP A 66 -9.84 7.14 -0.61
N LEU A 67 -10.87 7.02 0.23
CA LEU A 67 -11.81 8.12 0.48
C LEU A 67 -11.09 9.35 1.06
N THR A 68 -10.18 9.14 2.00
CA THR A 68 -9.37 10.23 2.56
C THR A 68 -8.38 10.77 1.53
N PHE A 69 -7.74 9.91 0.74
CA PHE A 69 -6.86 10.35 -0.36
C PHE A 69 -7.60 11.23 -1.36
N ALA A 70 -8.83 10.85 -1.75
CA ALA A 70 -9.65 11.67 -2.63
C ALA A 70 -9.97 13.05 -2.01
N GLN A 71 -10.20 13.12 -0.70
CA GLN A 71 -10.41 14.38 0.01
C GLN A 71 -9.13 15.24 0.03
N ILE A 72 -7.96 14.64 0.24
CA ILE A 72 -6.67 15.33 0.22
C ILE A 72 -6.39 15.90 -1.17
N VAL A 73 -6.62 15.10 -2.22
CA VAL A 73 -6.47 15.53 -3.62
C VAL A 73 -7.35 16.74 -3.93
N ALA A 74 -8.59 16.77 -3.43
CA ALA A 74 -9.54 17.86 -3.67
C ALA A 74 -9.28 19.14 -2.86
N ARG A 75 -8.29 19.15 -1.95
CA ARG A 75 -8.00 20.33 -1.11
C ARG A 75 -7.40 21.49 -1.92
N LYS A 76 -7.77 22.71 -1.51
CA LYS A 76 -7.16 23.95 -2.02
C LYS A 76 -5.86 24.24 -1.28
N ASP A 77 -4.80 23.52 -1.65
CA ASP A 77 -3.46 23.66 -1.11
C ASP A 77 -2.44 23.40 -2.23
N THR A 78 -1.16 23.71 -1.99
CA THR A 78 -0.09 23.41 -2.94
C THR A 78 0.02 21.89 -3.18
N ALA A 79 0.44 21.51 -4.38
CA ALA A 79 0.64 20.09 -4.69
C ALA A 79 1.64 19.43 -3.73
N ALA A 80 2.70 20.15 -3.33
CA ALA A 80 3.69 19.67 -2.37
C ALA A 80 3.06 19.36 -1.00
N ASN A 81 2.20 20.23 -0.47
CA ASN A 81 1.52 20.01 0.80
C ASN A 81 0.56 18.82 0.74
N ARG A 82 -0.21 18.68 -0.33
CA ARG A 82 -1.12 17.56 -0.54
C ARG A 82 -0.38 16.22 -0.62
N LEU A 83 0.77 16.16 -1.31
CA LEU A 83 1.62 14.97 -1.34
C LEU A 83 2.14 14.61 0.06
N ARG A 84 2.64 15.59 0.82
CA ARG A 84 3.08 15.37 2.21
C ARG A 84 1.95 14.83 3.07
N GLU A 85 0.80 15.47 3.03
CA GLU A 85 -0.37 15.07 3.82
C GLU A 85 -0.80 13.64 3.49
N LEU A 86 -0.82 13.26 2.21
CA LEU A 86 -1.20 11.92 1.77
C LEU A 86 -0.27 10.85 2.37
N PHE A 87 1.05 11.05 2.29
CA PHE A 87 2.02 10.09 2.83
C PHE A 87 2.07 10.08 4.36
N HIS A 88 1.90 11.23 5.01
CA HIS A 88 1.76 11.30 6.47
C HIS A 88 0.51 10.59 6.98
N TYR A 89 -0.61 10.75 6.29
CA TYR A 89 -1.84 10.04 6.60
C TYR A 89 -1.66 8.53 6.46
N ASP A 90 -1.09 8.07 5.34
CA ASP A 90 -0.87 6.63 5.09
C ASP A 90 0.05 6.00 6.16
N LEU A 91 1.14 6.69 6.52
CA LEU A 91 2.04 6.29 7.60
C LEU A 91 1.31 6.21 8.94
N ALA A 92 0.62 7.28 9.35
CA ALA A 92 -0.02 7.36 10.65
C ALA A 92 -1.12 6.29 10.78
N ARG A 93 -1.95 6.11 9.75
CA ARG A 93 -3.01 5.11 9.73
C ARG A 93 -2.46 3.69 9.82
N THR A 94 -1.44 3.37 9.03
CA THR A 94 -0.82 2.04 9.04
C THR A 94 -0.13 1.78 10.38
N TYR A 95 0.57 2.76 10.92
CA TYR A 95 1.24 2.65 12.20
C TYR A 95 0.25 2.38 13.35
N SER A 96 -0.82 3.19 13.45
CA SER A 96 -1.85 3.00 14.47
C SER A 96 -2.55 1.64 14.34
N ALA A 97 -2.91 1.23 13.12
CA ALA A 97 -3.56 -0.06 12.90
C ALA A 97 -2.71 -1.24 13.41
N ILE A 98 -1.39 -1.14 13.29
CA ILE A 98 -0.45 -2.18 13.75
C ILE A 98 -0.24 -2.10 15.27
N GLU A 99 -0.16 -0.90 15.85
CA GLU A 99 -0.03 -0.75 17.31
C GLU A 99 -1.28 -1.24 18.04
N ASP A 100 -2.45 -0.89 17.51
CA ASP A 100 -3.75 -1.27 18.10
C ASP A 100 -3.98 -2.78 17.98
N GLU A 101 -3.58 -3.39 16.86
CA GLU A 101 -3.89 -4.79 16.54
C GLU A 101 -2.73 -5.51 15.83
N ALA A 102 -1.75 -5.99 16.60
CA ALA A 102 -0.57 -6.68 16.07
C ALA A 102 -0.92 -7.88 15.12
N LYS A 103 -2.12 -8.44 15.23
CA LYS A 103 -2.59 -9.56 14.39
C LYS A 103 -2.96 -9.14 12.97
N ILE A 104 -3.09 -7.84 12.71
CA ILE A 104 -3.21 -7.30 11.35
C ILE A 104 -1.97 -7.62 10.52
N LEU A 105 -0.79 -7.70 11.15
CA LEU A 105 0.46 -8.07 10.48
C LEU A 105 0.39 -9.46 9.87
N GLU A 106 -0.19 -10.44 10.57
CA GLU A 106 -0.37 -11.80 10.03
C GLU A 106 -1.17 -11.77 8.71
N VAL A 107 -2.20 -10.93 8.65
CA VAL A 107 -3.02 -10.75 7.44
C VAL A 107 -2.20 -10.11 6.33
N ALA A 108 -1.46 -9.04 6.63
CA ALA A 108 -0.64 -8.34 5.65
C ALA A 108 0.48 -9.23 5.08
N GLU A 109 1.17 -10.01 5.94
CA GLU A 109 2.23 -10.96 5.55
C GLU A 109 1.68 -12.07 4.64
N VAL A 110 0.54 -12.65 5.01
CA VAL A 110 -0.10 -13.69 4.21
C VAL A 110 -0.52 -13.16 2.85
N LEU A 111 -1.13 -11.97 2.78
CA LEU A 111 -1.53 -11.36 1.52
C LEU A 111 -0.31 -11.01 0.65
N ALA A 112 0.75 -10.48 1.22
CA ALA A 112 1.97 -10.18 0.47
C ALA A 112 2.57 -11.43 -0.18
N LYS A 113 2.49 -12.58 0.51
CA LYS A 113 3.00 -13.86 0.02
C LYS A 113 2.07 -14.55 -0.98
N GLU A 114 0.80 -14.65 -0.64
CA GLU A 114 -0.16 -15.51 -1.34
C GLU A 114 -1.00 -14.76 -2.39
N ARG A 115 -0.99 -13.41 -2.36
CA ARG A 115 -1.75 -12.52 -3.25
C ARG A 115 -0.90 -11.35 -3.79
N PRO A 116 0.25 -11.61 -4.44
CA PRO A 116 1.12 -10.53 -4.94
C PRO A 116 0.43 -9.63 -5.96
N VAL A 117 -0.48 -10.17 -6.78
CA VAL A 117 -1.28 -9.40 -7.75
C VAL A 117 -2.16 -8.37 -7.04
N TYR A 118 -2.85 -8.77 -5.97
CA TYR A 118 -3.66 -7.85 -5.16
C TYR A 118 -2.82 -6.69 -4.59
N MET A 119 -1.61 -6.98 -4.11
CA MET A 119 -0.72 -5.94 -3.58
C MET A 119 -0.26 -4.96 -4.66
N ASN A 120 0.04 -5.46 -5.87
CA ASN A 120 0.38 -4.61 -7.01
C ASN A 120 -0.80 -3.75 -7.47
N ASP A 121 -2.01 -4.32 -7.53
CA ASP A 121 -3.23 -3.61 -7.88
C ASP A 121 -3.56 -2.50 -6.86
N LYS A 122 -3.32 -2.75 -5.57
CA LYS A 122 -3.43 -1.73 -4.52
C LYS A 122 -2.51 -0.55 -4.81
N LEU A 123 -1.22 -0.80 -5.09
CA LEU A 123 -0.25 0.25 -5.40
C LEU A 123 -0.65 1.02 -6.67
N ALA A 124 -1.14 0.34 -7.70
CA ALA A 124 -1.61 0.98 -8.92
C ALA A 124 -2.82 1.90 -8.69
N LYS A 125 -3.78 1.47 -7.88
CA LYS A 125 -4.96 2.30 -7.51
C LYS A 125 -4.57 3.53 -6.72
N GLU A 126 -3.64 3.42 -5.78
CA GLU A 126 -3.14 4.55 -4.99
C GLU A 126 -2.34 5.52 -5.84
N ARG A 127 -1.61 5.02 -6.84
CA ARG A 127 -0.84 5.85 -7.76
C ARG A 127 -1.70 6.86 -8.52
N VAL A 128 -2.95 6.55 -8.80
CA VAL A 128 -3.88 7.48 -9.46
C VAL A 128 -4.00 8.80 -8.70
N PHE A 129 -4.06 8.76 -7.36
CA PHE A 129 -4.12 9.97 -6.53
C PHE A 129 -2.82 10.77 -6.59
N LEU A 130 -1.67 10.09 -6.61
CA LEU A 130 -0.36 10.74 -6.72
C LEU A 130 -0.21 11.42 -8.09
N VAL A 131 -0.55 10.72 -9.17
CA VAL A 131 -0.49 11.26 -10.54
C VAL A 131 -1.36 12.51 -10.67
N GLN A 132 -2.57 12.47 -10.13
CA GLN A 132 -3.46 13.64 -10.16
C GLN A 132 -2.83 14.86 -9.47
N ILE A 133 -2.24 14.67 -8.27
CA ILE A 133 -1.58 15.80 -7.58
C ILE A 133 -0.36 16.29 -8.36
N LEU A 134 0.42 15.39 -8.98
CA LEU A 134 1.59 15.75 -9.77
C LEU A 134 1.18 16.57 -11.02
N ASP A 135 0.15 16.14 -11.76
CA ASP A 135 -0.36 16.83 -12.95
C ASP A 135 -0.92 18.21 -12.61
N GLU A 136 -1.68 18.32 -11.52
CA GLU A 136 -2.20 19.59 -11.03
C GLU A 136 -1.05 20.51 -10.58
N GLY A 137 -0.01 19.97 -9.92
CA GLY A 137 1.16 20.73 -9.51
C GLY A 137 1.99 21.26 -10.68
N VAL A 138 2.14 20.48 -11.76
CA VAL A 138 2.74 20.96 -13.01
C VAL A 138 1.89 22.07 -13.62
N SER A 139 0.58 21.87 -13.69
CA SER A 139 -0.35 22.85 -14.26
C SER A 139 -0.38 24.17 -13.48
N ALA A 140 -0.21 24.11 -12.15
CA ALA A 140 -0.14 25.28 -11.28
C ALA A 140 1.23 25.97 -11.26
N GLY A 141 2.28 25.32 -11.81
CA GLY A 141 3.66 25.80 -11.73
C GLY A 141 4.37 25.47 -10.41
N ASP A 142 3.78 24.65 -9.56
CA ASP A 142 4.41 24.14 -8.32
C ASP A 142 5.57 23.19 -8.65
N PHE A 143 5.49 22.47 -9.77
CA PHE A 143 6.48 21.53 -10.27
C PHE A 143 6.92 21.86 -11.68
N ARG A 144 8.14 21.46 -12.04
CA ARG A 144 8.60 21.50 -13.44
C ARG A 144 7.77 20.53 -14.30
N PRO A 145 7.75 20.69 -15.63
CA PRO A 145 7.17 19.69 -16.52
C PRO A 145 7.75 18.30 -16.24
N LEU A 146 6.87 17.30 -16.10
CA LEU A 146 7.20 15.92 -15.86
C LEU A 146 6.91 15.13 -17.14
N GLU A 147 7.87 14.37 -17.62
CA GLU A 147 7.72 13.59 -18.85
C GLU A 147 6.69 12.45 -18.65
N ASP A 148 6.78 11.76 -17.52
CA ASP A 148 5.84 10.71 -17.12
C ASP A 148 5.52 10.79 -15.62
N PRO A 149 4.43 11.45 -15.24
CA PRO A 149 3.98 11.53 -13.85
C PRO A 149 3.70 10.17 -13.21
N ASN A 150 3.28 9.16 -14.00
CA ASN A 150 3.03 7.83 -13.48
C ASN A 150 4.33 7.14 -13.03
N THR A 151 5.38 7.23 -13.84
CA THR A 151 6.71 6.71 -13.47
C THR A 151 7.28 7.44 -12.25
N ILE A 152 7.12 8.77 -12.15
CA ILE A 152 7.51 9.54 -10.96
C ILE A 152 6.77 9.02 -9.72
N ALA A 153 5.46 8.85 -9.80
CA ALA A 153 4.65 8.35 -8.69
C ALA A 153 5.06 6.93 -8.28
N GLU A 154 5.41 6.06 -9.23
CA GLU A 154 5.93 4.72 -8.95
C GLU A 154 7.26 4.75 -8.20
N MET A 155 8.19 5.61 -8.64
CA MET A 155 9.47 5.81 -7.95
C MET A 155 9.27 6.34 -6.53
N TRP A 156 8.32 7.25 -6.31
CA TRP A 156 7.98 7.75 -4.98
C TRP A 156 7.40 6.64 -4.10
N GLN A 157 6.49 5.82 -4.63
CA GLN A 157 5.99 4.64 -3.90
C GLN A 157 7.13 3.71 -3.48
N SER A 158 8.10 3.49 -4.37
CA SER A 158 9.28 2.64 -4.09
C SER A 158 10.19 3.26 -3.04
N ALA A 159 10.51 4.55 -3.15
CA ALA A 159 11.36 5.28 -2.21
C ALA A 159 10.74 5.36 -0.79
N LEU A 160 9.41 5.39 -0.70
CA LEU A 160 8.67 5.55 0.53
C LEU A 160 8.15 4.22 1.13
N MET A 161 8.60 3.07 0.60
CA MET A 161 8.14 1.74 1.02
C MET A 161 8.34 1.48 2.52
N LYS A 162 9.44 1.98 3.12
CA LYS A 162 9.69 1.90 4.56
C LYS A 162 8.56 2.46 5.41
N PHE A 163 7.95 3.56 4.97
CA PHE A 163 6.89 4.24 5.71
C PHE A 163 5.53 3.59 5.52
N ARG A 164 5.38 2.78 4.49
CA ARG A 164 4.17 1.99 4.23
C ARG A 164 4.15 0.66 4.99
N PHE A 165 5.34 0.13 5.31
CA PHE A 165 5.52 -1.12 6.06
C PHE A 165 6.54 -0.94 7.19
N PRO A 166 6.26 0.00 8.14
CA PRO A 166 7.23 0.37 9.19
C PRO A 166 7.63 -0.80 10.09
N GLN A 167 6.77 -1.82 10.22
CA GLN A 167 6.99 -3.00 11.03
C GLN A 167 8.10 -3.93 10.50
N LEU A 168 8.46 -3.81 9.21
CA LEU A 168 9.56 -4.59 8.61
C LEU A 168 10.94 -4.07 9.03
N PHE A 169 10.99 -2.89 9.64
CA PHE A 169 12.23 -2.20 9.98
C PHE A 169 12.28 -1.94 11.49
N SER A 170 12.72 -2.79 12.32
CA SER A 170 12.84 -2.61 13.77
C SER A 170 11.73 -1.74 14.44
N LYS A 171 11.65 -1.73 15.76
CA LYS A 171 10.63 -0.93 16.49
C LYS A 171 10.98 0.57 16.41
N LEU A 172 10.49 1.24 15.38
CA LEU A 172 10.60 2.69 15.19
C LEU A 172 9.36 3.39 15.76
N THR A 173 9.56 4.54 16.42
CA THR A 173 8.44 5.35 16.92
C THR A 173 7.84 6.19 15.79
N LEU A 174 6.54 6.47 15.86
CA LEU A 174 5.86 7.30 14.88
C LEU A 174 6.52 8.67 14.68
N PRO A 175 6.93 9.42 15.74
CA PRO A 175 7.63 10.71 15.55
C PRO A 175 8.97 10.59 14.82
N LYS A 176 9.68 9.46 14.98
CA LYS A 176 10.92 9.23 14.23
C LYS A 176 10.62 8.97 12.76
N LEU A 177 9.64 8.12 12.47
CA LEU A 177 9.22 7.82 11.11
C LEU A 177 8.71 9.08 10.39
N GLN A 178 7.94 9.93 11.06
CA GLN A 178 7.46 11.18 10.49
C GLN A 178 8.62 12.12 10.11
N ARG A 179 9.61 12.31 10.98
CA ARG A 179 10.80 13.13 10.65
C ARG A 179 11.61 12.56 9.48
N GLU A 180 11.76 11.23 9.42
CA GLU A 180 12.46 10.58 8.31
C GLU A 180 11.66 10.71 7.01
N LEU A 181 10.33 10.59 7.08
CA LEU A 181 9.43 10.81 5.95
C LEU A 181 9.56 12.24 5.41
N ASP A 182 9.53 13.25 6.29
CA ASP A 182 9.72 14.64 5.91
C ASP A 182 11.04 14.86 5.16
N GLY A 183 12.13 14.30 5.67
CA GLY A 183 13.44 14.40 5.02
C GLY A 183 13.48 13.76 3.63
N VAL A 184 12.88 12.59 3.46
CA VAL A 184 12.79 11.93 2.14
C VAL A 184 11.86 12.72 1.22
N MET A 185 10.73 13.22 1.71
CA MET A 185 9.82 14.06 0.93
C MET A 185 10.49 15.35 0.47
N ASP A 186 11.34 15.99 1.30
CA ASP A 186 12.11 17.17 0.91
C ASP A 186 13.03 16.88 -0.29
N LEU A 187 13.73 15.74 -0.26
CA LEU A 187 14.59 15.32 -1.38
C LEU A 187 13.80 15.02 -2.65
N LEU A 188 12.68 14.33 -2.53
CA LEU A 188 11.83 13.99 -3.69
C LEU A 188 11.20 15.26 -4.30
N LEU A 189 10.69 16.17 -3.48
CA LEU A 189 10.10 17.44 -3.94
C LEU A 189 11.17 18.36 -4.55
N ALA A 190 12.36 18.41 -3.99
CA ALA A 190 13.47 19.16 -4.60
C ALA A 190 13.79 18.66 -6.02
N GLY A 191 13.72 17.35 -6.26
CA GLY A 191 13.96 16.74 -7.56
C GLY A 191 12.96 17.13 -8.65
N ILE A 192 11.77 17.57 -8.28
CA ILE A 192 10.71 18.00 -9.22
C ILE A 192 10.37 19.50 -9.11
N SER A 193 11.11 20.26 -8.30
CA SER A 193 10.89 21.71 -8.16
C SER A 193 11.12 22.43 -9.49
N PRO A 194 10.51 23.60 -9.73
CA PRO A 194 10.71 24.38 -10.96
C PRO A 194 12.15 24.77 -11.23
N GLN A 195 12.97 24.89 -10.16
CA GLN A 195 14.39 25.26 -10.23
C GLN A 195 15.32 24.03 -10.33
N SER A 196 14.77 22.82 -10.30
CA SER A 196 15.59 21.60 -10.36
C SER A 196 16.21 21.46 -11.74
N ALA A 197 17.55 21.49 -11.78
CA ALA A 197 18.34 21.17 -12.95
C ALA A 197 18.65 19.67 -13.06
N VAL A 198 18.08 18.85 -12.18
CA VAL A 198 18.31 17.40 -12.18
C VAL A 198 17.65 16.82 -13.43
N PRO A 199 18.43 16.23 -14.38
CA PRO A 199 17.85 15.49 -15.49
C PRO A 199 16.94 14.39 -14.94
N ALA A 200 15.92 14.00 -15.70
CA ALA A 200 15.13 12.85 -15.32
C ALA A 200 16.08 11.66 -15.06
N PRO A 201 16.00 10.94 -13.93
CA PRO A 201 16.97 9.91 -13.55
C PRO A 201 17.13 8.78 -14.58
N TRP A 202 16.25 8.73 -15.56
CA TRP A 202 16.20 7.74 -16.65
C TRP A 202 16.57 8.31 -18.02
N GLU A 203 16.92 9.61 -18.14
CA GLU A 203 17.46 10.14 -19.40
C GLU A 203 18.76 9.41 -19.75
N GLY A 204 18.72 8.55 -20.76
CA GLY A 204 19.83 7.68 -21.15
C GLY A 204 19.76 6.24 -20.65
N MET A 205 18.80 5.87 -19.82
CA MET A 205 18.49 4.47 -19.53
C MET A 205 17.65 3.90 -20.67
N THR A 206 18.30 3.24 -21.61
CA THR A 206 17.59 2.29 -22.46
C THR A 206 17.02 1.19 -21.55
N PRO A 207 15.75 0.75 -21.73
CA PRO A 207 15.25 -0.41 -21.01
C PRO A 207 16.22 -1.56 -21.25
N SER A 208 16.90 -2.02 -20.22
CA SER A 208 17.81 -3.15 -20.33
C SER A 208 16.96 -4.40 -20.55
N THR A 209 16.91 -4.85 -21.80
CA THR A 209 16.45 -6.19 -22.14
C THR A 209 17.53 -7.21 -21.73
N GLY A 210 17.85 -7.30 -20.48
CA GLY A 210 18.86 -8.23 -19.99
C GLY A 210 19.61 -7.63 -18.81
N GLU A 211 19.16 -7.98 -17.65
CA GLU A 211 19.65 -7.48 -16.40
C GLU A 211 21.08 -7.89 -16.14
N VAL A 212 21.95 -6.91 -16.02
CA VAL A 212 23.25 -7.10 -15.40
C VAL A 212 23.31 -6.18 -14.19
N CYS A 213 23.43 -6.74 -12.99
CA CYS A 213 23.67 -5.96 -11.79
C CYS A 213 24.95 -5.10 -12.00
N PRO A 214 24.87 -3.76 -11.96
CA PRO A 214 26.01 -2.89 -12.27
C PRO A 214 27.15 -3.02 -11.26
N VAL A 215 26.91 -3.64 -10.11
CA VAL A 215 27.92 -3.85 -9.06
C VAL A 215 28.70 -5.15 -9.25
N THR A 216 28.13 -6.18 -9.87
CA THR A 216 28.76 -7.50 -9.97
C THR A 216 28.93 -8.01 -11.39
N GLY A 217 28.32 -7.37 -12.39
CA GLY A 217 28.41 -7.78 -13.80
C GLY A 217 27.85 -9.18 -14.10
N LYS A 218 27.11 -9.78 -13.17
CA LYS A 218 26.51 -11.11 -13.31
C LYS A 218 25.02 -11.10 -13.04
N LEU A 219 24.26 -11.74 -13.91
CA LEU A 219 22.89 -12.18 -13.63
C LEU A 219 22.95 -13.14 -12.44
N LEU A 220 22.28 -12.81 -11.35
CA LEU A 220 21.99 -13.77 -10.29
C LEU A 220 20.82 -14.63 -10.78
N PRO A 221 21.02 -15.94 -11.04
CA PRO A 221 19.91 -16.80 -11.37
C PRO A 221 18.97 -16.90 -10.18
N VAL A 222 17.66 -16.85 -10.43
CA VAL A 222 16.57 -16.97 -9.42
C VAL A 222 16.71 -18.25 -8.57
N SER A 223 17.50 -19.23 -9.03
CA SER A 223 17.84 -20.45 -8.30
C SER A 223 18.83 -20.24 -7.13
N ALA A 224 19.51 -19.11 -7.02
CA ALA A 224 20.45 -18.83 -5.93
C ALA A 224 19.78 -18.31 -4.64
N LEU A 225 18.46 -18.02 -4.69
CA LEU A 225 17.67 -17.61 -3.53
C LEU A 225 17.00 -18.80 -2.78
N LYS A 226 17.36 -20.03 -3.13
CA LYS A 226 16.91 -21.26 -2.49
C LYS A 226 18.10 -22.03 -1.91
N ALA A 227 18.84 -21.44 -1.04
CA ALA A 227 19.79 -22.18 -0.23
C ALA A 227 19.87 -21.53 1.16
N ASP A 228 19.49 -22.34 2.13
CA ASP A 228 19.55 -22.29 3.59
C ASP A 228 18.40 -21.62 4.30
#